data_8845b2b4024669532dc86196de91e2a4
#
_entry.id   8845b2b4024669532dc86196de91e2a4
#
_cell.length_a   1.000
_cell.length_b   1.000
_cell.length_c   1.000
_cell.angle_alpha   90.00
_cell.angle_beta   90.00
_cell.angle_gamma   90.00
#
_symmetry.space_group_name_H-M   'P 1'
#
loop_
_entity.id
_entity.type
_entity.pdbx_description
1 polymer ?
#
loop_
_entity_poly.entity_id
_entity_poly.type
_entity_poly.pdbx_seq_one_letter_code
_entity_poly.pdbx_strand_id
1 'polypeptide(L)'
;MGKGNAWDLLAADLVIVNGKIVTVDKRFSIAQAVAIKDGRVIAVGKDEDIKKLAGENTKVLNLKGKTVLPGINDTHIHAIAFGGTRPPLAVGVGYPAVKSISDIVKAVGEKVKTVKPGEWIQGWGWDEGYLQECLKDPSRHPTRQDLDSVSSNNPVCLNDFSGHVIWVNNKALELAGVTKATPIPSGGDIVKDPATGEPTGLLKELAAEGLVMRVITTLTREQKREAILTAMKELNSIGITSVTEGALGPGGGEFQGGLLGSECISVYNDLCNEGKLSVRVNILLLFGEYGALSFRDIQKGVSYLGLHTGFGSEWLRIAGVKLFADGIPPSKTAWMHEEYVSGGSGGLVIPGETDEERYDELIKMIVHVNRHGFQLGIHATGDRAIDACVDGYIKALEEHPWDARHYVIHGDFTTPECIKRMARHNIGVAVQSGIKWTTSDFMDNLVGEKRSAWQWPLKALLDGGVHFSNGSDAPVNYPNWKQGIEAAVLRESKATGKVSGPEQCISREEAIRSYTIEGAWQDHMEDIKGSIEVGKLADLCVLDEDILTVDPHQIKDIRTLMTIVGGKIVYDAR
;
A
#
# COMPACT_ATOMS: atom_id res chain seq x y z
N MET A 1 -18.06 -22.65 -42.61
CA MET A 1 -18.30 -21.47 -41.76
C MET A 1 -19.73 -21.57 -41.23
N GLY A 2 -19.88 -22.02 -39.97
CA GLY A 2 -21.19 -22.15 -39.34
C GLY A 2 -21.85 -20.77 -39.20
N LYS A 3 -23.12 -20.69 -39.50
CA LYS A 3 -23.96 -19.49 -39.25
C LYS A 3 -24.07 -19.34 -37.74
N GLY A 4 -23.15 -18.59 -37.10
CA GLY A 4 -23.34 -18.16 -35.71
C GLY A 4 -24.66 -17.40 -35.65
N ASN A 5 -25.54 -17.83 -34.75
CA ASN A 5 -26.84 -17.22 -34.55
C ASN A 5 -26.60 -15.80 -34.05
N ALA A 6 -27.33 -14.79 -34.55
CA ALA A 6 -27.18 -13.40 -34.07
C ALA A 6 -27.32 -13.28 -32.56
N TRP A 7 -28.01 -14.23 -31.93
CA TRP A 7 -28.13 -14.36 -30.47
C TRP A 7 -26.82 -14.68 -29.77
N ASP A 8 -25.92 -15.49 -30.37
CA ASP A 8 -24.62 -15.82 -29.79
C ASP A 8 -23.68 -14.59 -29.72
N LEU A 9 -23.87 -13.62 -30.62
CA LEU A 9 -23.13 -12.35 -30.57
C LEU A 9 -23.56 -11.44 -29.41
N LEU A 10 -24.80 -11.60 -28.91
CA LEU A 10 -25.36 -10.82 -27.81
C LEU A 10 -25.26 -11.56 -26.46
N ALA A 11 -25.03 -12.88 -26.47
CA ALA A 11 -24.94 -13.68 -25.26
C ALA A 11 -23.75 -13.26 -24.39
N ALA A 12 -23.87 -13.45 -23.08
CA ALA A 12 -22.80 -13.21 -22.12
C ALA A 12 -21.60 -14.15 -22.34
N ASP A 13 -20.40 -13.68 -22.07
CA ASP A 13 -19.20 -14.52 -22.05
C ASP A 13 -19.12 -15.36 -20.75
N LEU A 14 -19.56 -14.74 -19.65
CA LEU A 14 -19.58 -15.34 -18.31
C LEU A 14 -20.89 -14.99 -17.61
N VAL A 15 -21.54 -16.00 -17.03
CA VAL A 15 -22.72 -15.85 -16.15
C VAL A 15 -22.39 -16.45 -14.80
N ILE A 16 -22.51 -15.67 -13.75
CA ILE A 16 -22.34 -16.09 -12.35
C ILE A 16 -23.71 -16.18 -11.71
N VAL A 17 -24.05 -17.33 -11.14
CA VAL A 17 -25.37 -17.62 -10.57
C VAL A 17 -25.29 -18.21 -9.17
N ASN A 18 -26.42 -18.18 -8.46
CA ASN A 18 -26.54 -18.72 -7.12
C ASN A 18 -25.44 -18.16 -6.19
N GLY A 19 -25.22 -16.84 -6.26
CA GLY A 19 -24.30 -16.10 -5.42
C GLY A 19 -25.04 -15.12 -4.51
N LYS A 20 -24.34 -14.60 -3.51
CA LYS A 20 -24.72 -13.39 -2.79
C LYS A 20 -23.91 -12.23 -3.40
N ILE A 21 -24.47 -11.58 -4.41
CA ILE A 21 -23.81 -10.50 -5.15
C ILE A 21 -24.04 -9.19 -4.40
N VAL A 22 -23.06 -8.73 -3.64
CA VAL A 22 -23.08 -7.43 -2.95
C VAL A 22 -22.62 -6.38 -3.95
N THR A 23 -23.54 -5.57 -4.45
CA THR A 23 -23.28 -4.70 -5.60
C THR A 23 -22.45 -3.48 -5.27
N VAL A 24 -22.48 -3.03 -4.00
CA VAL A 24 -21.87 -1.76 -3.55
C VAL A 24 -22.36 -0.55 -4.35
N ASP A 25 -23.55 -0.68 -4.97
CA ASP A 25 -24.25 0.46 -5.57
C ASP A 25 -24.66 1.47 -4.47
N LYS A 26 -25.31 2.55 -4.87
CA LYS A 26 -25.74 3.60 -3.95
C LYS A 26 -26.62 3.09 -2.79
N ARG A 27 -27.38 1.99 -3.01
CA ARG A 27 -28.30 1.37 -2.03
C ARG A 27 -27.68 0.18 -1.30
N PHE A 28 -26.46 -0.19 -1.65
CA PHE A 28 -25.81 -1.42 -1.17
C PHE A 28 -26.67 -2.66 -1.43
N SER A 29 -27.19 -2.77 -2.65
CA SER A 29 -28.14 -3.83 -3.05
C SER A 29 -27.48 -5.20 -3.06
N ILE A 30 -28.31 -6.25 -2.85
CA ILE A 30 -27.85 -7.64 -2.96
C ILE A 30 -28.62 -8.33 -4.08
N ALA A 31 -27.90 -8.90 -5.04
CA ALA A 31 -28.46 -9.69 -6.13
C ALA A 31 -28.06 -11.17 -6.00
N GLN A 32 -28.56 -12.03 -6.91
CA GLN A 32 -28.26 -13.47 -6.95
C GLN A 32 -27.27 -13.83 -8.06
N ALA A 33 -27.25 -13.04 -9.13
CA ALA A 33 -26.50 -13.34 -10.34
C ALA A 33 -26.02 -12.08 -11.06
N VAL A 34 -24.97 -12.26 -11.88
CA VAL A 34 -24.41 -11.23 -12.77
C VAL A 34 -24.02 -11.87 -14.12
N ALA A 35 -24.30 -11.15 -15.21
CA ALA A 35 -23.84 -11.49 -16.56
C ALA A 35 -22.77 -10.51 -17.02
N ILE A 36 -21.74 -11.04 -17.67
CA ILE A 36 -20.55 -10.33 -18.11
C ILE A 36 -20.33 -10.59 -19.59
N LYS A 37 -20.06 -9.50 -20.34
CA LYS A 37 -19.67 -9.56 -21.75
C LYS A 37 -18.57 -8.53 -22.02
N ASP A 38 -17.58 -8.91 -22.83
CA ASP A 38 -16.47 -8.04 -23.23
C ASP A 38 -15.81 -7.31 -22.04
N GLY A 39 -15.66 -8.03 -20.91
CA GLY A 39 -15.05 -7.52 -19.68
C GLY A 39 -15.90 -6.55 -18.86
N ARG A 40 -17.19 -6.36 -19.23
CA ARG A 40 -18.12 -5.48 -18.52
C ARG A 40 -19.35 -6.22 -18.03
N VAL A 41 -19.93 -5.71 -16.96
CA VAL A 41 -21.22 -6.16 -16.42
C VAL A 41 -22.32 -5.70 -17.37
N ILE A 42 -23.12 -6.65 -17.88
CA ILE A 42 -24.24 -6.36 -18.79
C ILE A 42 -25.61 -6.52 -18.10
N ALA A 43 -25.66 -7.29 -17.02
CA ALA A 43 -26.89 -7.43 -16.21
C ALA A 43 -26.55 -7.90 -14.79
N VAL A 44 -27.36 -7.45 -13.83
CA VAL A 44 -27.32 -7.86 -12.41
C VAL A 44 -28.76 -8.11 -11.96
N GLY A 45 -29.04 -9.23 -11.27
CA GLY A 45 -30.40 -9.51 -10.84
C GLY A 45 -30.62 -10.90 -10.26
N LYS A 46 -31.78 -11.46 -10.54
CA LYS A 46 -32.16 -12.80 -10.11
C LYS A 46 -31.57 -13.88 -11.04
N ASP A 47 -31.30 -15.04 -10.49
CA ASP A 47 -30.78 -16.20 -11.23
C ASP A 47 -31.59 -16.55 -12.49
N GLU A 48 -32.91 -16.55 -12.38
CA GLU A 48 -33.83 -16.91 -13.47
C GLU A 48 -33.75 -15.95 -14.67
N ASP A 49 -33.45 -14.67 -14.43
CA ASP A 49 -33.35 -13.65 -15.47
C ASP A 49 -31.96 -13.65 -16.11
N ILE A 50 -30.93 -13.73 -15.28
CA ILE A 50 -29.54 -13.67 -15.72
C ILE A 50 -29.16 -14.93 -16.52
N LYS A 51 -29.65 -16.10 -16.16
CA LYS A 51 -29.46 -17.35 -16.93
C LYS A 51 -29.94 -17.28 -18.37
N LYS A 52 -30.95 -16.46 -18.66
CA LYS A 52 -31.47 -16.26 -20.04
C LYS A 52 -30.47 -15.57 -20.97
N LEU A 53 -29.45 -14.94 -20.42
CA LEU A 53 -28.39 -14.28 -21.17
C LEU A 53 -27.23 -15.23 -21.56
N ALA A 54 -27.28 -16.49 -21.13
CA ALA A 54 -26.30 -17.49 -21.50
C ALA A 54 -26.61 -18.04 -22.91
N GLY A 55 -25.60 -18.09 -23.78
CA GLY A 55 -25.59 -18.78 -25.06
C GLY A 55 -24.77 -20.08 -25.00
N GLU A 56 -24.55 -20.71 -26.16
CA GLU A 56 -23.82 -21.98 -26.25
C GLU A 56 -22.37 -21.88 -25.75
N ASN A 57 -21.73 -20.73 -25.94
CA ASN A 57 -20.32 -20.52 -25.56
C ASN A 57 -20.17 -19.82 -24.19
N THR A 58 -21.28 -19.52 -23.51
CA THR A 58 -21.25 -18.84 -22.21
C THR A 58 -20.71 -19.74 -21.11
N LYS A 59 -19.68 -19.29 -20.41
CA LYS A 59 -19.22 -19.96 -19.17
C LYS A 59 -20.21 -19.66 -18.05
N VAL A 60 -20.81 -20.71 -17.45
CA VAL A 60 -21.73 -20.54 -16.31
C VAL A 60 -21.05 -21.02 -15.03
N LEU A 61 -20.94 -20.12 -14.05
CA LEU A 61 -20.36 -20.38 -12.73
C LEU A 61 -21.46 -20.41 -11.67
N ASN A 62 -21.65 -21.55 -11.02
CA ASN A 62 -22.54 -21.68 -9.87
C ASN A 62 -21.73 -21.51 -8.58
N LEU A 63 -21.99 -20.47 -7.84
CA LEU A 63 -21.26 -20.13 -6.61
C LEU A 63 -21.80 -20.80 -5.35
N LYS A 64 -22.93 -21.51 -5.42
CA LYS A 64 -23.50 -22.24 -4.27
C LYS A 64 -23.68 -21.38 -3.01
N GLY A 65 -24.16 -20.15 -3.17
CA GLY A 65 -24.39 -19.18 -2.09
C GLY A 65 -23.20 -18.37 -1.64
N LYS A 66 -22.02 -18.51 -2.26
CA LYS A 66 -20.82 -17.74 -1.90
C LYS A 66 -20.99 -16.24 -2.19
N THR A 67 -20.27 -15.41 -1.42
CA THR A 67 -20.35 -13.96 -1.52
C THR A 67 -19.46 -13.42 -2.63
N VAL A 68 -19.97 -12.46 -3.38
CA VAL A 68 -19.24 -11.71 -4.40
C VAL A 68 -19.26 -10.23 -4.05
N LEU A 69 -18.08 -9.63 -4.02
CA LEU A 69 -17.86 -8.19 -3.91
C LEU A 69 -17.38 -7.63 -5.25
N PRO A 70 -17.48 -6.31 -5.48
CA PRO A 70 -16.64 -5.67 -6.48
C PRO A 70 -15.17 -5.99 -6.23
N GLY A 71 -14.35 -5.93 -7.26
CA GLY A 71 -12.92 -6.07 -7.11
C GLY A 71 -12.36 -5.04 -6.11
N ILE A 72 -11.47 -5.50 -5.27
CA ILE A 72 -10.86 -4.67 -4.21
C ILE A 72 -9.86 -3.70 -4.83
N ASN A 73 -9.91 -2.46 -4.37
CA ASN A 73 -8.99 -1.39 -4.74
C ASN A 73 -8.09 -1.04 -3.54
N ASP A 74 -6.80 -1.35 -3.64
CA ASP A 74 -5.80 -0.91 -2.66
C ASP A 74 -5.30 0.48 -3.06
N THR A 75 -5.73 1.50 -2.35
CA THR A 75 -5.58 2.90 -2.75
C THR A 75 -4.23 3.52 -2.40
N HIS A 76 -3.38 2.79 -1.73
CA HIS A 76 -1.98 3.17 -1.48
C HIS A 76 -1.14 1.92 -1.20
N ILE A 77 -0.28 1.59 -2.14
CA ILE A 77 0.65 0.45 -2.08
C ILE A 77 1.94 0.79 -2.82
N HIS A 78 3.04 0.13 -2.47
CA HIS A 78 4.29 0.12 -3.23
C HIS A 78 4.47 -1.27 -3.85
N ALA A 79 3.69 -1.57 -4.89
CA ALA A 79 3.52 -2.93 -5.41
C ALA A 79 4.83 -3.52 -5.98
N ILE A 80 5.69 -2.72 -6.64
CA ILE A 80 7.01 -3.20 -7.07
C ILE A 80 7.88 -3.56 -5.87
N ALA A 81 7.91 -2.69 -4.86
CA ALA A 81 8.66 -2.97 -3.63
C ALA A 81 8.11 -4.22 -2.94
N PHE A 82 6.79 -4.32 -2.83
CA PHE A 82 6.12 -5.49 -2.26
C PHE A 82 6.51 -6.79 -2.99
N GLY A 83 6.46 -6.82 -4.32
CA GLY A 83 6.91 -7.98 -5.10
C GLY A 83 8.41 -8.23 -5.01
N GLY A 84 9.21 -7.17 -4.94
CA GLY A 84 10.66 -7.24 -4.77
C GLY A 84 11.09 -7.84 -3.43
N THR A 85 10.24 -7.73 -2.40
CA THR A 85 10.48 -8.36 -1.08
C THR A 85 9.99 -9.81 -1.00
N ARG A 86 9.56 -10.40 -2.11
CA ARG A 86 9.01 -11.78 -2.18
C ARG A 86 9.93 -12.74 -2.93
N PRO A 87 9.86 -14.06 -2.65
CA PRO A 87 10.51 -15.05 -3.51
C PRO A 87 9.98 -14.95 -4.96
N PRO A 88 10.85 -15.15 -5.99
CA PRO A 88 12.22 -15.59 -5.89
C PRO A 88 13.25 -14.45 -5.72
N LEU A 89 12.85 -13.18 -5.79
CA LEU A 89 13.77 -12.03 -5.72
C LEU A 89 14.39 -11.88 -4.34
N ALA A 90 13.57 -11.97 -3.29
CA ALA A 90 14.01 -11.90 -1.91
C ALA A 90 13.82 -13.25 -1.18
N VAL A 91 14.49 -13.38 -0.04
CA VAL A 91 14.32 -14.54 0.84
C VAL A 91 13.10 -14.32 1.73
N GLY A 92 12.22 -15.30 1.80
CA GLY A 92 11.09 -15.28 2.73
C GLY A 92 11.60 -15.51 4.15
N VAL A 93 11.65 -14.47 4.96
CA VAL A 93 12.15 -14.54 6.35
C VAL A 93 11.08 -14.16 7.38
N GLY A 94 9.82 -14.05 6.97
CA GLY A 94 8.69 -13.71 7.84
C GLY A 94 8.07 -14.92 8.55
N TYR A 95 7.53 -14.67 9.75
CA TYR A 95 6.68 -15.62 10.46
C TYR A 95 5.35 -15.82 9.68
N PRO A 96 4.78 -17.04 9.63
CA PRO A 96 5.18 -18.28 10.29
C PRO A 96 6.13 -19.18 9.47
N ALA A 97 6.60 -18.73 8.29
CA ALA A 97 7.49 -19.53 7.44
C ALA A 97 8.84 -19.82 8.11
N VAL A 98 9.34 -18.84 8.87
CA VAL A 98 10.52 -19.00 9.74
C VAL A 98 10.12 -18.78 11.20
N LYS A 99 10.78 -19.49 12.13
CA LYS A 99 10.51 -19.42 13.58
C LYS A 99 11.78 -19.32 14.42
N SER A 100 12.94 -19.31 13.77
CA SER A 100 14.23 -19.30 14.45
C SER A 100 15.29 -18.56 13.61
N ILE A 101 16.34 -18.09 14.27
CA ILE A 101 17.54 -17.58 13.58
C ILE A 101 18.10 -18.66 12.63
N SER A 102 18.10 -19.91 13.09
CA SER A 102 18.54 -21.06 12.29
C SER A 102 17.72 -21.26 11.01
N ASP A 103 16.41 -21.05 11.05
CA ASP A 103 15.56 -21.14 9.84
C ASP A 103 15.92 -20.05 8.84
N ILE A 104 16.18 -18.82 9.31
CA ILE A 104 16.58 -17.70 8.47
C ILE A 104 17.95 -17.97 7.83
N VAL A 105 18.94 -18.40 8.63
CA VAL A 105 20.28 -18.76 8.14
C VAL A 105 20.20 -19.85 7.06
N LYS A 106 19.39 -20.87 7.29
CA LYS A 106 19.14 -21.93 6.29
C LYS A 106 18.54 -21.35 5.00
N ALA A 107 17.52 -20.50 5.10
CA ALA A 107 16.88 -19.89 3.94
C ALA A 107 17.87 -19.01 3.14
N VAL A 108 18.71 -18.22 3.82
CA VAL A 108 19.80 -17.46 3.19
C VAL A 108 20.81 -18.40 2.53
N GLY A 109 21.21 -19.48 3.18
CA GLY A 109 22.14 -20.48 2.63
C GLY A 109 21.60 -21.15 1.36
N GLU A 110 20.30 -21.43 1.28
CA GLU A 110 19.68 -21.93 0.04
C GLU A 110 19.69 -20.86 -1.06
N LYS A 111 19.44 -19.60 -0.73
CA LYS A 111 19.49 -18.50 -1.70
C LYS A 111 20.91 -18.29 -2.25
N VAL A 112 21.95 -18.38 -1.44
CA VAL A 112 23.36 -18.29 -1.86
C VAL A 112 23.68 -19.25 -3.01
N LYS A 113 23.09 -20.44 -3.03
CA LYS A 113 23.31 -21.43 -4.09
C LYS A 113 22.73 -21.02 -5.46
N THR A 114 21.86 -20.03 -5.48
CA THR A 114 21.12 -19.59 -6.68
C THR A 114 21.58 -18.26 -7.24
N VAL A 115 22.46 -17.55 -6.54
CA VAL A 115 23.00 -16.24 -6.93
C VAL A 115 24.50 -16.31 -7.15
N LYS A 116 25.07 -15.35 -7.89
CA LYS A 116 26.52 -15.28 -8.09
C LYS A 116 27.21 -14.65 -6.88
N PRO A 117 28.50 -14.98 -6.64
CA PRO A 117 29.28 -14.27 -5.64
C PRO A 117 29.26 -12.75 -5.86
N GLY A 118 29.04 -11.99 -4.80
CA GLY A 118 28.93 -10.53 -4.84
C GLY A 118 27.51 -10.00 -5.11
N GLU A 119 26.58 -10.83 -5.56
CA GLU A 119 25.17 -10.41 -5.67
C GLU A 119 24.54 -10.27 -4.28
N TRP A 120 23.73 -9.21 -4.11
CA TRP A 120 22.99 -8.97 -2.88
C TRP A 120 21.90 -10.01 -2.65
N ILE A 121 21.75 -10.42 -1.40
CA ILE A 121 20.65 -11.24 -0.92
C ILE A 121 19.82 -10.37 0.01
N GLN A 122 18.57 -10.16 -0.36
CA GLN A 122 17.64 -9.35 0.40
C GLN A 122 16.49 -10.21 0.94
N GLY A 123 15.89 -9.79 2.04
CA GLY A 123 14.72 -10.44 2.63
C GLY A 123 13.92 -9.44 3.47
N TRP A 124 12.67 -9.80 3.78
CA TRP A 124 11.76 -8.94 4.54
C TRP A 124 10.90 -9.77 5.49
N GLY A 125 10.68 -9.22 6.69
CA GLY A 125 9.61 -9.68 7.57
C GLY A 125 10.05 -10.52 8.77
N TRP A 126 11.37 -10.63 9.08
CA TRP A 126 11.79 -11.28 10.33
C TRP A 126 11.37 -10.45 11.54
N ASP A 127 11.21 -11.12 12.69
CA ASP A 127 10.74 -10.48 13.91
C ASP A 127 11.32 -11.20 15.14
N GLU A 128 12.12 -10.49 15.94
CA GLU A 128 12.71 -11.01 17.17
C GLU A 128 11.64 -11.59 18.13
N GLY A 129 10.45 -11.01 18.12
CA GLY A 129 9.32 -11.47 18.94
C GLY A 129 8.81 -12.87 18.58
N TYR A 130 9.24 -13.45 17.46
CA TYR A 130 8.89 -14.81 17.03
C TYR A 130 10.10 -15.75 16.88
N LEU A 131 11.33 -15.25 17.02
CA LEU A 131 12.53 -16.08 16.92
C LEU A 131 12.76 -16.85 18.21
N GLN A 132 12.79 -18.16 18.12
CA GLN A 132 12.88 -19.07 19.29
C GLN A 132 14.11 -18.82 20.16
N GLU A 133 15.26 -18.45 19.56
CA GLU A 133 16.48 -18.15 20.27
C GLU A 133 16.32 -16.87 21.10
N CYS A 134 15.70 -15.83 20.53
CA CYS A 134 15.43 -14.56 21.22
C CYS A 134 14.37 -14.70 22.31
N LEU A 135 13.34 -15.53 22.09
CA LEU A 135 12.32 -15.83 23.08
C LEU A 135 12.86 -16.61 24.29
N LYS A 136 13.85 -17.50 24.07
CA LYS A 136 14.49 -18.28 25.15
C LYS A 136 15.50 -17.46 25.93
N ASP A 137 16.19 -16.58 25.27
CA ASP A 137 17.19 -15.69 25.86
C ASP A 137 17.01 -14.27 25.31
N PRO A 138 16.38 -13.35 26.07
CA PRO A 138 16.17 -11.97 25.64
C PRO A 138 17.45 -11.18 25.35
N SER A 139 18.63 -11.67 25.75
CA SER A 139 19.91 -11.06 25.40
C SER A 139 20.47 -11.56 24.06
N ARG A 140 19.88 -12.59 23.48
CA ARG A 140 20.26 -13.17 22.20
C ARG A 140 19.55 -12.43 21.06
N HIS A 141 20.30 -11.60 20.36
CA HIS A 141 19.86 -10.93 19.14
C HIS A 141 20.48 -11.58 17.89
N PRO A 142 19.85 -11.45 16.70
CA PRO A 142 20.48 -11.79 15.44
C PRO A 142 21.81 -11.04 15.27
N THR A 143 22.83 -11.71 14.71
CA THR A 143 24.15 -11.11 14.53
C THR A 143 24.68 -11.36 13.12
N ARG A 144 25.65 -10.53 12.68
CA ARG A 144 26.34 -10.73 11.40
C ARG A 144 26.97 -12.12 11.27
N GLN A 145 27.50 -12.66 12.38
CA GLN A 145 28.14 -13.99 12.42
C GLN A 145 27.18 -15.12 12.06
N ASP A 146 25.91 -14.99 12.41
CA ASP A 146 24.87 -15.97 12.03
C ASP A 146 24.78 -16.08 10.51
N LEU A 147 24.73 -14.93 9.82
CA LEU A 147 24.65 -14.87 8.37
C LEU A 147 25.96 -15.21 7.68
N ASP A 148 27.11 -14.78 8.25
CA ASP A 148 28.45 -15.02 7.68
C ASP A 148 28.73 -16.51 7.50
N SER A 149 28.16 -17.35 8.37
CA SER A 149 28.33 -18.80 8.32
C SER A 149 27.92 -19.44 6.98
N VAL A 150 27.00 -18.79 6.24
CA VAL A 150 26.43 -19.31 4.98
C VAL A 150 26.59 -18.36 3.79
N SER A 151 27.01 -17.10 4.01
CA SER A 151 26.99 -16.04 2.98
C SER A 151 28.27 -15.21 2.90
N SER A 152 29.43 -15.80 3.17
CA SER A 152 30.72 -15.08 3.20
C SER A 152 31.08 -14.32 1.92
N ASN A 153 30.57 -14.75 0.76
CA ASN A 153 30.88 -14.14 -0.56
C ASN A 153 29.73 -13.24 -1.08
N ASN A 154 28.59 -13.21 -0.40
CA ASN A 154 27.43 -12.44 -0.84
C ASN A 154 27.01 -11.46 0.27
N PRO A 155 26.80 -10.18 -0.04
CA PRO A 155 26.24 -9.25 0.91
C PRO A 155 24.77 -9.62 1.20
N VAL A 156 24.37 -9.58 2.47
CA VAL A 156 23.02 -9.89 2.93
C VAL A 156 22.44 -8.70 3.66
N CYS A 157 21.19 -8.35 3.34
CA CYS A 157 20.40 -7.34 4.03
C CYS A 157 18.97 -7.86 4.23
N LEU A 158 18.60 -8.13 5.46
CA LEU A 158 17.28 -8.62 5.85
C LEU A 158 16.56 -7.53 6.64
N ASN A 159 15.47 -7.02 6.10
CA ASN A 159 14.60 -6.08 6.82
C ASN A 159 13.71 -6.84 7.81
N ASP A 160 13.51 -6.27 8.98
CA ASP A 160 12.50 -6.75 9.90
C ASP A 160 11.07 -6.49 9.37
N PHE A 161 10.06 -6.96 10.09
CA PHE A 161 8.67 -6.78 9.69
C PHE A 161 8.24 -5.30 9.69
N SER A 162 8.86 -4.46 10.52
CA SER A 162 8.52 -3.04 10.67
C SER A 162 9.17 -2.14 9.62
N GLY A 163 10.29 -2.61 9.03
CA GLY A 163 11.12 -1.78 8.14
C GLY A 163 11.98 -0.75 8.88
N HIS A 164 12.14 -0.89 10.20
CA HIS A 164 12.95 0.00 11.03
C HIS A 164 14.22 -0.66 11.57
N VAL A 165 14.48 -1.91 11.20
CA VAL A 165 15.70 -2.63 11.55
C VAL A 165 16.16 -3.47 10.38
N ILE A 166 17.41 -3.32 10.00
CA ILE A 166 18.07 -4.25 9.08
C ILE A 166 19.08 -5.14 9.82
N TRP A 167 19.10 -6.41 9.41
CA TRP A 167 20.10 -7.38 9.83
C TRP A 167 21.01 -7.73 8.65
N VAL A 168 22.30 -7.37 8.76
CA VAL A 168 23.27 -7.50 7.69
C VAL A 168 24.47 -8.35 8.09
N ASN A 169 25.14 -8.95 7.10
CA ASN A 169 26.37 -9.71 7.30
C ASN A 169 27.63 -8.83 7.18
N ASN A 170 28.81 -9.40 7.45
CA ASN A 170 30.09 -8.70 7.32
C ASN A 170 30.32 -8.13 5.92
N LYS A 171 29.94 -8.87 4.88
CA LYS A 171 30.14 -8.44 3.50
C LYS A 171 29.34 -7.17 3.16
N ALA A 172 28.14 -7.06 3.68
CA ALA A 172 27.32 -5.85 3.55
C ALA A 172 27.92 -4.66 4.31
N LEU A 173 28.40 -4.87 5.55
CA LEU A 173 29.10 -3.84 6.34
C LEU A 173 30.38 -3.35 5.64
N GLU A 174 31.18 -4.25 5.06
CA GLU A 174 32.36 -3.91 4.29
C GLU A 174 32.05 -2.99 3.11
N LEU A 175 31.04 -3.36 2.29
CA LEU A 175 30.62 -2.58 1.13
C LEU A 175 30.09 -1.21 1.53
N ALA A 176 29.38 -1.12 2.65
CA ALA A 176 28.84 0.11 3.20
C ALA A 176 29.89 0.98 3.92
N GLY A 177 31.11 0.45 4.16
CA GLY A 177 32.15 1.14 4.93
C GLY A 177 31.78 1.32 6.41
N VAL A 178 30.88 0.49 6.95
CA VAL A 178 30.43 0.56 8.35
C VAL A 178 31.38 -0.25 9.23
N THR A 179 32.03 0.46 10.17
CA THR A 179 33.05 -0.09 11.06
C THR A 179 32.80 0.38 12.50
N LYS A 180 33.61 -0.08 13.45
CA LYS A 180 33.57 0.43 14.83
C LYS A 180 33.80 1.94 14.94
N ALA A 181 34.53 2.53 13.98
CA ALA A 181 34.80 3.97 13.93
C ALA A 181 33.66 4.78 13.31
N THR A 182 32.69 4.13 12.68
CA THR A 182 31.54 4.81 12.07
C THR A 182 30.73 5.51 13.15
N PRO A 183 30.50 6.83 13.05
CA PRO A 183 29.66 7.55 14.00
C PRO A 183 28.20 7.08 13.88
N ILE A 184 27.53 7.00 15.01
CA ILE A 184 26.09 6.72 15.03
C ILE A 184 25.38 7.96 14.46
N PRO A 185 24.61 7.83 13.38
CA PRO A 185 23.90 8.96 12.79
C PRO A 185 22.78 9.46 13.71
N SER A 186 22.52 10.75 13.67
CA SER A 186 21.38 11.33 14.40
C SER A 186 20.06 10.69 13.93
N GLY A 187 19.25 10.23 14.86
CA GLY A 187 18.00 9.54 14.55
C GLY A 187 18.15 8.09 14.09
N GLY A 188 19.33 7.47 14.27
CA GLY A 188 19.56 6.05 13.99
C GLY A 188 20.49 5.40 15.02
N ASP A 189 20.64 4.08 14.96
CA ASP A 189 21.53 3.33 15.82
C ASP A 189 22.28 2.23 15.04
N ILE A 190 23.59 2.12 15.29
CA ILE A 190 24.44 1.02 14.84
C ILE A 190 24.72 0.18 16.08
N VAL A 191 24.04 -0.95 16.21
CA VAL A 191 24.21 -1.82 17.38
C VAL A 191 25.63 -2.36 17.38
N LYS A 192 26.40 -2.05 18.42
CA LYS A 192 27.81 -2.46 18.58
C LYS A 192 27.95 -3.45 19.75
N ASP A 193 28.83 -4.41 19.55
CA ASP A 193 29.25 -5.32 20.63
C ASP A 193 29.92 -4.52 21.76
N PRO A 194 29.45 -4.63 23.01
CA PRO A 194 29.95 -3.79 24.09
C PRO A 194 31.41 -4.07 24.49
N ALA A 195 31.94 -5.26 24.17
CA ALA A 195 33.32 -5.64 24.50
C ALA A 195 34.31 -5.19 23.45
N THR A 196 33.94 -5.23 22.17
CA THR A 196 34.84 -4.98 21.05
C THR A 196 34.61 -3.64 20.34
N GLY A 197 33.40 -3.08 20.48
CA GLY A 197 32.94 -1.90 19.74
C GLY A 197 32.58 -2.18 18.28
N GLU A 198 32.71 -3.42 17.81
CA GLU A 198 32.40 -3.80 16.42
C GLU A 198 30.88 -3.84 16.19
N PRO A 199 30.39 -3.42 15.00
CA PRO A 199 28.98 -3.56 14.64
C PRO A 199 28.51 -5.01 14.71
N THR A 200 27.37 -5.27 15.35
CA THR A 200 26.80 -6.62 15.45
C THR A 200 26.14 -7.09 14.15
N GLY A 201 25.82 -6.18 13.25
CA GLY A 201 25.06 -6.42 12.03
C GLY A 201 23.62 -5.90 12.10
N LEU A 202 23.18 -5.39 13.24
CA LEU A 202 21.88 -4.72 13.37
C LEU A 202 22.06 -3.21 13.23
N LEU A 203 21.34 -2.61 12.28
CA LEU A 203 21.22 -1.16 12.13
C LEU A 203 19.74 -0.79 12.29
N LYS A 204 19.49 0.24 13.06
CA LYS A 204 18.12 0.65 13.41
C LYS A 204 17.83 2.05 12.89
N GLU A 205 16.61 2.26 12.43
CA GLU A 205 16.08 3.48 11.86
C GLU A 205 16.73 3.88 10.54
N LEU A 206 15.98 4.58 9.72
CA LEU A 206 16.35 4.96 8.34
C LEU A 206 17.73 5.64 8.23
N ALA A 207 18.12 6.43 9.25
CA ALA A 207 19.40 7.12 9.24
C ALA A 207 20.60 6.16 9.30
N ALA A 208 20.49 5.06 10.04
CA ALA A 208 21.53 4.03 10.10
C ALA A 208 21.39 3.01 8.96
N GLU A 209 20.17 2.57 8.66
CA GLU A 209 19.88 1.67 7.54
C GLU A 209 20.38 2.23 6.21
N GLY A 210 20.19 3.53 5.98
CA GLY A 210 20.65 4.25 4.80
C GLY A 210 22.16 4.13 4.54
N LEU A 211 22.97 3.83 5.56
CA LEU A 211 24.41 3.54 5.36
C LEU A 211 24.65 2.30 4.50
N VAL A 212 23.78 1.30 4.62
CA VAL A 212 23.84 0.06 3.84
C VAL A 212 22.98 0.16 2.58
N MET A 213 21.78 0.69 2.70
CA MET A 213 20.82 0.74 1.58
C MET A 213 21.36 1.46 0.35
N ARG A 214 22.15 2.54 0.52
CA ARG A 214 22.75 3.28 -0.60
C ARG A 214 23.76 2.50 -1.43
N VAL A 215 24.26 1.38 -0.94
CA VAL A 215 25.21 0.51 -1.67
C VAL A 215 24.57 -0.76 -2.19
N ILE A 216 23.28 -0.98 -1.92
CA ILE A 216 22.52 -2.08 -2.49
C ILE A 216 22.31 -1.79 -3.98
N THR A 217 22.61 -2.78 -4.82
CA THR A 217 22.37 -2.67 -6.26
C THR A 217 20.85 -2.62 -6.55
N THR A 218 20.41 -1.66 -7.35
CA THR A 218 19.03 -1.56 -7.81
C THR A 218 18.61 -2.80 -8.61
N LEU A 219 17.33 -3.13 -8.58
CA LEU A 219 16.79 -4.22 -9.39
C LEU A 219 17.00 -3.94 -10.88
N THR A 220 17.42 -4.96 -11.62
CA THR A 220 17.45 -4.90 -13.09
C THR A 220 16.05 -4.77 -13.66
N ARG A 221 15.93 -4.40 -14.93
CA ARG A 221 14.63 -4.32 -15.62
C ARG A 221 13.85 -5.63 -15.54
N GLU A 222 14.53 -6.77 -15.71
CA GLU A 222 13.95 -8.11 -15.61
C GLU A 222 13.47 -8.42 -14.20
N GLN A 223 14.25 -8.04 -13.20
CA GLN A 223 13.85 -8.21 -11.79
C GLN A 223 12.67 -7.32 -11.40
N LYS A 224 12.62 -6.06 -11.90
CA LYS A 224 11.44 -5.18 -11.73
C LYS A 224 10.19 -5.79 -12.36
N ARG A 225 10.34 -6.36 -13.57
CA ARG A 225 9.25 -7.08 -14.24
C ARG A 225 8.76 -8.28 -13.41
N GLU A 226 9.68 -9.07 -12.87
CA GLU A 226 9.36 -10.20 -12.01
C GLU A 226 8.70 -9.75 -10.70
N ALA A 227 9.18 -8.66 -10.09
CA ALA A 227 8.57 -8.05 -8.91
C ALA A 227 7.11 -7.67 -9.15
N ILE A 228 6.82 -6.97 -10.25
CA ILE A 228 5.45 -6.58 -10.62
C ILE A 228 4.56 -7.82 -10.79
N LEU A 229 5.01 -8.82 -11.55
CA LEU A 229 4.21 -10.04 -11.79
C LEU A 229 3.99 -10.85 -10.51
N THR A 230 4.99 -10.91 -9.63
CA THR A 230 4.88 -11.55 -8.31
C THR A 230 3.88 -10.82 -7.42
N ALA A 231 3.97 -9.49 -7.35
CA ALA A 231 3.00 -8.69 -6.62
C ALA A 231 1.58 -8.91 -7.13
N MET A 232 1.37 -8.84 -8.45
CA MET A 232 0.04 -9.04 -9.04
C MET A 232 -0.56 -10.41 -8.74
N LYS A 233 0.27 -11.46 -8.79
CA LYS A 233 -0.18 -12.82 -8.46
C LYS A 233 -0.64 -12.90 -7.00
N GLU A 234 0.09 -12.30 -6.08
CA GLU A 234 -0.26 -12.30 -4.66
C GLU A 234 -1.49 -11.44 -4.39
N LEU A 235 -1.58 -10.25 -4.97
CA LEU A 235 -2.73 -9.36 -4.88
C LEU A 235 -4.01 -10.02 -5.43
N ASN A 236 -3.92 -10.70 -6.57
CA ASN A 236 -5.06 -11.46 -7.11
C ASN A 236 -5.49 -12.59 -6.17
N SER A 237 -4.55 -13.25 -5.47
CA SER A 237 -4.88 -14.35 -4.54
C SER A 237 -5.73 -13.91 -3.35
N ILE A 238 -5.75 -12.61 -3.07
CA ILE A 238 -6.53 -12.03 -1.98
C ILE A 238 -7.70 -11.14 -2.46
N GLY A 239 -7.97 -11.08 -3.77
CA GLY A 239 -9.14 -10.38 -4.32
C GLY A 239 -8.88 -8.94 -4.78
N ILE A 240 -7.64 -8.46 -4.73
CA ILE A 240 -7.30 -7.11 -5.20
C ILE A 240 -7.21 -7.11 -6.73
N THR A 241 -7.94 -6.17 -7.34
CA THR A 241 -8.06 -6.02 -8.80
C THR A 241 -7.53 -4.69 -9.31
N SER A 242 -7.34 -3.73 -8.42
CA SER A 242 -6.83 -2.40 -8.72
C SER A 242 -5.95 -1.88 -7.59
N VAL A 243 -4.91 -1.13 -7.94
CA VAL A 243 -3.99 -0.52 -6.98
C VAL A 243 -3.66 0.92 -7.38
N THR A 244 -3.35 1.75 -6.37
CA THR A 244 -2.66 3.02 -6.57
C THR A 244 -1.22 2.86 -6.10
N GLU A 245 -0.31 2.71 -7.07
CA GLU A 245 1.13 2.58 -6.87
C GLU A 245 1.70 3.94 -6.46
N GLY A 246 2.11 4.05 -5.22
CA GLY A 246 2.62 5.28 -4.64
C GLY A 246 4.09 5.52 -4.96
N ALA A 247 4.42 6.70 -5.49
CA ALA A 247 5.80 7.18 -5.52
C ALA A 247 6.73 6.50 -6.54
N LEU A 248 6.32 6.37 -7.80
CA LEU A 248 7.21 5.99 -8.89
C LEU A 248 7.81 7.22 -9.57
N GLY A 249 9.15 7.28 -9.59
CA GLY A 249 9.86 8.38 -10.25
C GLY A 249 9.96 8.21 -11.75
N PRO A 250 9.64 9.23 -12.56
CA PRO A 250 10.09 9.28 -13.93
C PRO A 250 11.55 9.68 -14.04
N GLY A 251 12.10 10.34 -13.04
CA GLY A 251 13.39 11.04 -13.04
C GLY A 251 14.58 10.30 -12.44
N GLY A 252 14.48 9.05 -12.08
CA GLY A 252 15.60 8.28 -11.57
C GLY A 252 15.86 8.36 -10.06
N GLY A 253 15.01 9.05 -9.33
CA GLY A 253 15.04 9.03 -7.87
C GLY A 253 14.76 7.63 -7.35
N GLU A 254 15.52 7.22 -6.35
CA GLU A 254 15.35 5.94 -5.67
C GLU A 254 14.41 6.15 -4.49
N PHE A 255 13.37 5.34 -4.42
CA PHE A 255 12.47 5.30 -3.27
C PHE A 255 12.86 4.12 -2.38
N GLN A 256 13.01 4.35 -1.08
CA GLN A 256 13.37 3.34 -0.08
C GLN A 256 14.65 2.55 -0.42
N GLY A 257 15.75 3.24 -0.54
CA GLY A 257 17.06 2.59 -0.61
C GLY A 257 17.38 1.89 -1.93
N GLY A 258 16.85 2.36 -3.03
CA GLY A 258 17.30 1.94 -4.34
C GLY A 258 16.61 0.70 -4.91
N LEU A 259 15.54 0.20 -4.31
CA LEU A 259 14.81 -0.95 -4.85
C LEU A 259 14.08 -0.62 -6.16
N LEU A 260 13.72 0.64 -6.41
CA LEU A 260 12.78 0.97 -7.47
C LEU A 260 13.37 1.64 -8.70
N GLY A 261 14.29 2.56 -8.62
CA GLY A 261 14.92 3.23 -9.79
C GLY A 261 13.94 3.71 -10.89
N SER A 262 14.47 4.41 -11.88
CA SER A 262 13.71 5.18 -12.88
C SER A 262 12.89 4.38 -13.90
N GLU A 263 13.16 3.11 -14.10
CA GLU A 263 12.56 2.34 -15.21
C GLU A 263 11.20 1.72 -14.90
N CYS A 264 10.70 1.86 -13.66
CA CYS A 264 9.52 1.15 -13.19
C CYS A 264 8.27 1.44 -14.05
N ILE A 265 8.04 2.71 -14.40
CA ILE A 265 6.88 3.10 -15.22
C ILE A 265 6.97 2.47 -16.61
N SER A 266 8.16 2.42 -17.21
CA SER A 266 8.34 1.80 -18.53
C SER A 266 8.14 0.29 -18.49
N VAL A 267 8.49 -0.37 -17.38
CA VAL A 267 8.24 -1.81 -17.18
C VAL A 267 6.74 -2.10 -17.03
N TYR A 268 6.00 -1.25 -16.29
CA TYR A 268 4.53 -1.33 -16.26
C TYR A 268 3.92 -1.15 -17.64
N ASN A 269 4.42 -0.20 -18.42
CA ASN A 269 3.95 0.05 -19.77
C ASN A 269 4.19 -1.15 -20.70
N ASP A 270 5.35 -1.79 -20.63
CA ASP A 270 5.62 -3.02 -21.39
C ASP A 270 4.65 -4.14 -21.02
N LEU A 271 4.44 -4.38 -19.72
CA LEU A 271 3.49 -5.39 -19.23
C LEU A 271 2.06 -5.09 -19.66
N CYS A 272 1.68 -3.81 -19.69
CA CYS A 272 0.38 -3.36 -20.17
C CYS A 272 0.20 -3.67 -21.66
N ASN A 273 1.19 -3.28 -22.49
CA ASN A 273 1.17 -3.52 -23.94
C ASN A 273 1.18 -5.01 -24.31
N GLU A 274 1.80 -5.85 -23.47
CA GLU A 274 1.79 -7.30 -23.63
C GLU A 274 0.50 -7.96 -23.10
N GLY A 275 -0.42 -7.20 -22.52
CA GLY A 275 -1.65 -7.73 -21.90
C GLY A 275 -1.39 -8.61 -20.69
N LYS A 276 -0.30 -8.39 -19.97
CA LYS A 276 0.13 -9.18 -18.80
C LYS A 276 -0.24 -8.59 -17.45
N LEU A 277 -0.80 -7.38 -17.43
CA LEU A 277 -1.33 -6.82 -16.19
C LEU A 277 -2.59 -7.59 -15.80
N SER A 278 -2.59 -8.16 -14.61
CA SER A 278 -3.76 -8.83 -14.00
C SER A 278 -4.37 -8.01 -12.85
N VAL A 279 -3.81 -6.83 -12.59
CA VAL A 279 -4.29 -5.81 -11.67
C VAL A 279 -4.22 -4.48 -12.40
N ARG A 280 -5.23 -3.61 -12.22
CA ARG A 280 -5.21 -2.26 -12.78
C ARG A 280 -4.32 -1.38 -11.93
N VAL A 281 -3.52 -0.53 -12.57
CA VAL A 281 -2.50 0.26 -11.88
C VAL A 281 -2.70 1.75 -12.14
N ASN A 282 -2.87 2.51 -11.06
CA ASN A 282 -2.85 3.95 -11.05
C ASN A 282 -1.51 4.41 -10.46
N ILE A 283 -0.77 5.28 -11.13
CA ILE A 283 0.58 5.68 -10.70
C ILE A 283 0.56 7.09 -10.16
N LEU A 284 1.09 7.28 -8.94
CA LEU A 284 1.50 8.58 -8.43
C LEU A 284 2.97 8.82 -8.77
N LEU A 285 3.23 9.90 -9.49
CA LEU A 285 4.58 10.28 -9.90
C LEU A 285 5.34 10.94 -8.76
N LEU A 286 6.59 10.54 -8.54
CA LEU A 286 7.51 11.17 -7.61
C LEU A 286 8.66 11.83 -8.37
N PHE A 287 8.82 13.16 -8.21
CA PHE A 287 9.87 13.94 -8.86
C PHE A 287 10.96 14.34 -7.86
N GLY A 288 11.77 13.43 -7.44
CA GLY A 288 12.84 13.66 -6.48
C GLY A 288 12.96 12.51 -5.50
N GLU A 289 13.86 12.63 -4.55
CA GLU A 289 14.11 11.63 -3.51
C GLU A 289 13.28 11.94 -2.26
N TYR A 290 12.96 10.89 -1.50
CA TYR A 290 12.34 11.06 -0.18
C TYR A 290 13.24 11.91 0.74
N GLY A 291 12.65 12.96 1.33
CA GLY A 291 13.40 13.89 2.19
C GLY A 291 14.26 14.92 1.45
N ALA A 292 14.25 14.91 0.11
CA ALA A 292 14.97 15.89 -0.72
C ALA A 292 14.07 16.55 -1.77
N LEU A 293 12.75 16.39 -1.68
CA LEU A 293 11.77 17.00 -2.56
C LEU A 293 11.82 18.52 -2.47
N SER A 294 12.08 19.20 -3.59
CA SER A 294 12.09 20.65 -3.69
C SER A 294 11.12 21.16 -4.74
N PHE A 295 10.67 22.40 -4.61
CA PHE A 295 9.89 23.07 -5.65
C PHE A 295 10.58 23.04 -7.00
N ARG A 296 11.91 23.20 -7.02
CA ARG A 296 12.72 23.15 -8.25
C ARG A 296 12.58 21.80 -8.99
N ASP A 297 12.57 20.69 -8.26
CA ASP A 297 12.46 19.36 -8.86
C ASP A 297 11.04 19.12 -9.38
N ILE A 298 10.04 19.48 -8.60
CA ILE A 298 8.64 19.46 -9.00
C ILE A 298 8.40 20.33 -10.22
N GLN A 299 8.89 21.59 -10.22
CA GLN A 299 8.72 22.50 -11.33
C GLN A 299 9.32 21.96 -12.63
N LYS A 300 10.54 21.41 -12.55
CA LYS A 300 11.18 20.81 -13.73
C LYS A 300 10.42 19.58 -14.21
N GLY A 301 10.13 18.64 -13.30
CA GLY A 301 9.49 17.37 -13.65
C GLY A 301 8.11 17.57 -14.27
N VAL A 302 7.25 18.29 -13.58
CA VAL A 302 5.85 18.50 -13.98
C VAL A 302 5.75 19.32 -15.26
N SER A 303 6.55 20.40 -15.41
CA SER A 303 6.46 21.27 -16.58
C SER A 303 6.89 20.61 -17.90
N TYR A 304 7.81 19.63 -17.84
CA TYR A 304 8.29 18.92 -19.03
C TYR A 304 7.51 17.66 -19.36
N LEU A 305 6.66 17.16 -18.45
CA LEU A 305 6.02 15.86 -18.63
C LEU A 305 4.94 15.87 -19.74
N GLY A 306 4.20 16.98 -19.90
CA GLY A 306 3.15 17.11 -20.92
C GLY A 306 1.96 16.16 -20.71
N LEU A 307 1.79 15.62 -19.50
CA LEU A 307 0.71 14.73 -19.10
C LEU A 307 -0.14 15.41 -18.03
N HIS A 308 -1.22 14.75 -17.62
CA HIS A 308 -2.11 15.16 -16.52
C HIS A 308 -2.76 13.93 -15.88
N THR A 309 -3.45 14.12 -14.78
CA THR A 309 -4.24 13.06 -14.12
C THR A 309 -5.21 12.42 -15.11
N GLY A 310 -5.26 11.10 -15.08
CA GLY A 310 -6.12 10.30 -15.95
C GLY A 310 -5.48 9.88 -17.27
N PHE A 311 -4.27 10.36 -17.63
CA PHE A 311 -3.59 9.92 -18.85
C PHE A 311 -3.26 8.42 -18.77
N GLY A 312 -3.64 7.67 -19.80
CA GLY A 312 -3.42 6.23 -19.92
C GLY A 312 -4.67 5.46 -20.32
N SER A 313 -4.84 4.27 -19.77
CA SER A 313 -5.93 3.35 -20.08
C SER A 313 -6.65 2.87 -18.82
N GLU A 314 -7.65 1.99 -18.97
CA GLU A 314 -8.28 1.31 -17.84
C GLU A 314 -7.33 0.34 -17.10
N TRP A 315 -6.17 0.00 -17.68
CA TRP A 315 -5.20 -0.92 -17.10
C TRP A 315 -4.01 -0.23 -16.46
N LEU A 316 -3.54 0.85 -17.05
CA LEU A 316 -2.39 1.61 -16.58
C LEU A 316 -2.62 3.09 -16.83
N ARG A 317 -2.56 3.91 -15.78
CA ARG A 317 -2.77 5.35 -15.90
C ARG A 317 -1.97 6.14 -14.87
N ILE A 318 -1.74 7.39 -15.18
CA ILE A 318 -1.18 8.37 -14.25
C ILE A 318 -2.32 8.90 -13.38
N ALA A 319 -2.26 8.60 -12.08
CA ALA A 319 -3.21 9.11 -11.10
C ALA A 319 -2.92 10.56 -10.73
N GLY A 320 -1.64 10.87 -10.47
CA GLY A 320 -1.27 12.19 -10.00
C GLY A 320 0.20 12.26 -9.59
N VAL A 321 0.49 13.15 -8.64
CA VAL A 321 1.82 13.38 -8.09
C VAL A 321 1.84 13.05 -6.60
N LYS A 322 2.87 12.33 -6.15
CA LYS A 322 3.18 12.06 -4.74
C LYS A 322 4.07 13.16 -4.18
N LEU A 323 3.73 13.64 -2.99
CA LEU A 323 4.61 14.43 -2.14
C LEU A 323 4.68 13.80 -0.74
N PHE A 324 5.68 14.23 0.03
CA PHE A 324 5.84 13.88 1.44
C PHE A 324 5.90 15.20 2.23
N ALA A 325 4.97 15.40 3.17
CA ALA A 325 4.98 16.58 4.03
C ALA A 325 5.80 16.34 5.28
N ASP A 326 5.57 15.24 5.98
CA ASP A 326 6.26 14.90 7.23
C ASP A 326 6.72 13.44 7.26
N GLY A 327 7.22 12.99 8.42
CA GLY A 327 7.55 11.59 8.69
C GLY A 327 6.40 10.82 9.31
N ILE A 328 6.69 9.95 10.30
CA ILE A 328 5.74 9.04 10.92
C ILE A 328 5.75 9.13 12.45
N PRO A 329 4.61 8.85 13.13
CA PRO A 329 4.51 8.92 14.59
C PRO A 329 5.48 7.98 15.33
N PRO A 330 5.71 6.72 14.91
CA PRO A 330 6.67 5.83 15.59
C PRO A 330 8.08 6.42 15.69
N SER A 331 8.55 7.12 14.65
CA SER A 331 9.86 7.79 14.62
C SER A 331 9.83 9.20 15.23
N LYS A 332 8.67 9.68 15.71
CA LYS A 332 8.44 11.03 16.24
C LYS A 332 8.80 12.15 15.26
N THR A 333 8.66 11.86 13.97
CA THR A 333 8.94 12.77 12.87
C THR A 333 7.67 13.34 12.22
N ALA A 334 6.50 12.80 12.57
CA ALA A 334 5.22 13.39 12.21
C ALA A 334 5.08 14.78 12.83
N TRP A 335 4.70 15.80 12.02
CA TRP A 335 4.63 17.20 12.49
C TRP A 335 3.32 17.47 13.21
N MET A 336 3.44 17.60 14.55
CA MET A 336 2.31 17.68 15.47
C MET A 336 2.13 19.09 16.02
N HIS A 337 0.87 19.49 16.30
CA HIS A 337 0.57 20.71 17.05
C HIS A 337 0.99 20.59 18.51
N GLU A 338 0.70 19.45 19.14
CA GLU A 338 1.12 19.14 20.51
C GLU A 338 2.34 18.23 20.51
N GLU A 339 3.26 18.44 21.43
CA GLU A 339 4.46 17.59 21.56
C GLU A 339 4.12 16.11 21.81
N TYR A 340 5.03 15.24 21.40
CA TYR A 340 5.03 13.85 21.82
C TYR A 340 5.20 13.74 23.35
N VAL A 341 4.75 12.64 23.94
CA VAL A 341 4.88 12.40 25.40
C VAL A 341 6.33 12.55 25.87
N SER A 342 7.29 12.19 25.04
CA SER A 342 8.73 12.33 25.34
C SER A 342 9.33 13.69 24.96
N GLY A 343 8.51 14.64 24.50
CA GLY A 343 8.94 15.95 23.99
C GLY A 343 9.24 15.95 22.47
N GLY A 344 9.27 17.14 21.91
CA GLY A 344 9.41 17.38 20.47
C GLY A 344 8.09 17.23 19.71
N SER A 345 7.99 17.81 18.54
CA SER A 345 6.76 17.84 17.71
C SER A 345 6.97 17.41 16.26
N GLY A 346 8.10 16.81 15.92
CA GLY A 346 8.45 16.46 14.53
C GLY A 346 8.64 17.71 13.65
N GLY A 347 8.45 17.56 12.34
CA GLY A 347 8.61 18.66 11.40
C GLY A 347 8.31 18.24 9.95
N LEU A 348 8.21 19.25 9.06
CA LEU A 348 8.14 19.00 7.62
C LEU A 348 9.47 18.41 7.11
N VAL A 349 9.39 17.40 6.25
CA VAL A 349 10.55 16.79 5.55
C VAL A 349 10.89 17.52 4.24
N ILE A 350 10.41 18.75 4.11
CA ILE A 350 10.63 19.65 2.98
C ILE A 350 11.92 20.46 3.22
N PRO A 351 12.74 20.75 2.20
CA PRO A 351 13.91 21.61 2.33
C PRO A 351 13.55 23.01 2.82
N GLY A 352 14.32 23.54 3.77
CA GLY A 352 14.18 24.86 4.36
C GLY A 352 14.92 24.93 5.70
N GLU A 353 15.37 26.13 6.10
CA GLU A 353 16.04 26.33 7.38
C GLU A 353 15.04 26.50 8.52
N THR A 354 13.87 27.08 8.22
CA THR A 354 12.79 27.34 9.18
C THR A 354 11.51 26.58 8.81
N ASP A 355 10.60 26.40 9.77
CA ASP A 355 9.28 25.80 9.51
C ASP A 355 8.47 26.62 8.51
N GLU A 356 8.60 27.95 8.53
CA GLU A 356 7.92 28.85 7.61
C GLU A 356 8.42 28.68 6.17
N GLU A 357 9.73 28.56 5.98
CA GLU A 357 10.32 28.30 4.65
C GLU A 357 9.86 26.95 4.10
N ARG A 358 9.85 25.90 4.94
CA ARG A 358 9.38 24.56 4.56
C ARG A 358 7.91 24.56 4.20
N TYR A 359 7.09 25.27 4.98
CA TYR A 359 5.67 25.45 4.70
C TYR A 359 5.44 26.15 3.36
N ASP A 360 6.10 27.29 3.14
CA ASP A 360 5.97 28.04 1.89
C ASP A 360 6.43 27.22 0.68
N GLU A 361 7.48 26.43 0.83
CA GLU A 361 7.98 25.53 -0.22
C GLU A 361 6.97 24.44 -0.55
N LEU A 362 6.33 23.82 0.46
CA LEU A 362 5.24 22.86 0.29
C LEU A 362 4.07 23.47 -0.46
N ILE A 363 3.61 24.65 -0.05
CA ILE A 363 2.50 25.37 -0.71
C ILE A 363 2.83 25.64 -2.19
N LYS A 364 4.03 26.11 -2.51
CA LYS A 364 4.46 26.35 -3.90
C LYS A 364 4.40 25.08 -4.74
N MET A 365 4.85 23.96 -4.18
CA MET A 365 4.79 22.66 -4.87
C MET A 365 3.35 22.25 -5.16
N ILE A 366 2.46 22.34 -4.19
CA ILE A 366 1.04 21.99 -4.32
C ILE A 366 0.35 22.84 -5.39
N VAL A 367 0.49 24.16 -5.31
CA VAL A 367 -0.10 25.09 -6.29
C VAL A 367 0.41 24.83 -7.70
N HIS A 368 1.71 24.57 -7.85
CA HIS A 368 2.31 24.30 -9.16
C HIS A 368 1.78 23.01 -9.77
N VAL A 369 1.69 21.91 -8.98
CA VAL A 369 1.19 20.61 -9.45
C VAL A 369 -0.29 20.72 -9.86
N ASN A 370 -1.13 21.35 -9.02
CA ASN A 370 -2.54 21.56 -9.33
C ASN A 370 -2.75 22.37 -10.62
N ARG A 371 -1.95 23.44 -10.81
CA ARG A 371 -1.99 24.28 -12.02
C ARG A 371 -1.74 23.49 -13.30
N HIS A 372 -0.97 22.42 -13.24
CA HIS A 372 -0.66 21.55 -14.36
C HIS A 372 -1.65 20.38 -14.55
N GLY A 373 -2.78 20.40 -13.84
CA GLY A 373 -3.85 19.40 -13.98
C GLY A 373 -3.52 18.04 -13.36
N PHE A 374 -2.69 18.03 -12.30
CA PHE A 374 -2.42 16.82 -11.55
C PHE A 374 -3.14 16.80 -10.20
N GLN A 375 -3.78 15.68 -9.90
CA GLN A 375 -4.20 15.31 -8.56
C GLN A 375 -2.96 15.12 -7.68
N LEU A 376 -3.07 15.44 -6.42
CA LEU A 376 -2.02 15.26 -5.42
C LEU A 376 -2.45 14.23 -4.37
N GLY A 377 -1.58 13.26 -4.11
CA GLY A 377 -1.59 12.42 -2.92
C GLY A 377 -0.39 12.78 -2.06
N ILE A 378 -0.60 13.43 -0.92
CA ILE A 378 0.50 13.88 -0.05
C ILE A 378 0.51 13.05 1.24
N HIS A 379 1.66 12.41 1.50
CA HIS A 379 1.91 11.77 2.79
C HIS A 379 1.90 12.84 3.89
N ALA A 380 0.98 12.72 4.82
CA ALA A 380 0.91 13.55 6.01
C ALA A 380 0.25 12.77 7.15
N THR A 381 0.96 12.61 8.26
CA THR A 381 0.55 11.83 9.43
C THR A 381 0.26 12.70 10.64
N GLY A 382 1.07 13.73 10.91
CA GLY A 382 0.85 14.69 11.97
C GLY A 382 -0.28 15.66 11.65
N ASP A 383 -1.03 16.07 12.68
CA ASP A 383 -2.17 16.99 12.53
C ASP A 383 -1.75 18.35 11.93
N ARG A 384 -0.59 18.87 12.28
CA ARG A 384 -0.04 20.11 11.73
C ARG A 384 0.41 19.97 10.27
N ALA A 385 0.95 18.80 9.89
CA ALA A 385 1.28 18.51 8.49
C ALA A 385 0.04 18.37 7.63
N ILE A 386 -1.01 17.71 8.15
CA ILE A 386 -2.30 17.55 7.48
C ILE A 386 -2.93 18.93 7.23
N ASP A 387 -2.94 19.81 8.25
CA ASP A 387 -3.43 21.17 8.10
C ASP A 387 -2.68 21.94 7.00
N ALA A 388 -1.34 21.86 6.97
CA ALA A 388 -0.52 22.49 5.93
C ALA A 388 -0.84 21.97 4.52
N CYS A 389 -1.05 20.66 4.36
CA CYS A 389 -1.46 20.08 3.08
C CYS A 389 -2.84 20.59 2.64
N VAL A 390 -3.81 20.64 3.55
CA VAL A 390 -5.16 21.10 3.27
C VAL A 390 -5.17 22.59 2.94
N ASP A 391 -4.36 23.43 3.63
CA ASP A 391 -4.15 24.83 3.26
C ASP A 391 -3.65 24.98 1.82
N GLY A 392 -2.65 24.17 1.47
CA GLY A 392 -2.09 24.16 0.12
C GLY A 392 -3.11 23.74 -0.94
N TYR A 393 -3.90 22.70 -0.68
CA TYR A 393 -4.96 22.24 -1.59
C TYR A 393 -6.03 23.30 -1.80
N ILE A 394 -6.50 23.93 -0.73
CA ILE A 394 -7.51 25.00 -0.80
C ILE A 394 -6.98 26.15 -1.64
N LYS A 395 -5.78 26.65 -1.34
CA LYS A 395 -5.14 27.71 -2.09
C LYS A 395 -4.98 27.37 -3.57
N ALA A 396 -4.54 26.14 -3.87
CA ALA A 396 -4.35 25.68 -5.23
C ALA A 396 -5.68 25.62 -6.01
N LEU A 397 -6.77 25.16 -5.38
CA LEU A 397 -8.11 25.10 -5.98
C LEU A 397 -8.76 26.48 -6.13
N GLU A 398 -8.45 27.42 -5.24
CA GLU A 398 -8.89 28.82 -5.38
C GLU A 398 -8.19 29.52 -6.56
N GLU A 399 -6.90 29.28 -6.76
CA GLU A 399 -6.13 29.88 -7.86
C GLU A 399 -6.44 29.19 -9.21
N HIS A 400 -6.60 27.87 -9.23
CA HIS A 400 -6.83 27.06 -10.45
C HIS A 400 -7.86 25.96 -10.17
N PRO A 401 -9.17 26.29 -10.24
CA PRO A 401 -10.25 25.37 -9.85
C PRO A 401 -10.50 24.28 -10.92
N TRP A 402 -10.60 23.03 -10.46
CA TRP A 402 -11.06 21.85 -11.21
C TRP A 402 -11.46 20.74 -10.23
N ASP A 403 -12.08 19.65 -10.69
CA ASP A 403 -12.38 18.49 -9.85
C ASP A 403 -11.10 17.66 -9.61
N ALA A 404 -10.21 18.18 -8.77
CA ALA A 404 -8.90 17.58 -8.51
C ALA A 404 -8.97 16.38 -7.58
N ARG A 405 -9.88 16.37 -6.62
CA ARG A 405 -10.00 15.35 -5.57
C ARG A 405 -8.65 15.07 -4.92
N HIS A 406 -7.90 16.14 -4.60
CA HIS A 406 -6.67 16.00 -3.85
C HIS A 406 -6.92 15.22 -2.56
N TYR A 407 -5.95 14.47 -2.08
CA TYR A 407 -6.13 13.69 -0.87
C TYR A 407 -4.87 13.62 -0.02
N VAL A 408 -5.09 13.50 1.28
CA VAL A 408 -4.04 13.21 2.25
C VAL A 408 -3.83 11.70 2.29
N ILE A 409 -2.59 11.24 2.18
CA ILE A 409 -2.23 9.85 2.40
C ILE A 409 -1.90 9.69 3.88
N HIS A 410 -2.40 8.64 4.49
CA HIS A 410 -2.42 8.31 5.91
C HIS A 410 -3.47 9.11 6.68
N GLY A 411 -3.28 10.42 6.88
CA GLY A 411 -4.25 11.26 7.56
C GLY A 411 -4.50 10.86 9.01
N ASP A 412 -3.48 10.34 9.70
CA ASP A 412 -3.57 9.72 11.03
C ASP A 412 -4.32 10.58 12.04
N PHE A 413 -3.94 11.84 12.15
CA PHE A 413 -4.47 12.76 13.15
C PHE A 413 -5.30 13.90 12.55
N THR A 414 -6.12 13.61 11.53
CA THR A 414 -7.00 14.62 10.90
C THR A 414 -7.94 15.22 11.93
N THR A 415 -7.82 16.51 12.18
CA THR A 415 -8.61 17.23 13.20
C THR A 415 -10.06 17.46 12.77
N PRO A 416 -11.02 17.65 13.71
CA PRO A 416 -12.40 17.95 13.38
C PRO A 416 -12.56 19.24 12.53
N GLU A 417 -11.69 20.23 12.73
CA GLU A 417 -11.71 21.45 11.92
C GLU A 417 -11.18 21.21 10.51
N CYS A 418 -10.11 20.39 10.40
CA CYS A 418 -9.58 19.97 9.12
C CYS A 418 -10.62 19.17 8.31
N ILE A 419 -11.37 18.25 8.94
CA ILE A 419 -12.46 17.48 8.32
C ILE A 419 -13.49 18.42 7.67
N LYS A 420 -13.93 19.48 8.36
CA LYS A 420 -14.88 20.45 7.79
C LYS A 420 -14.34 21.17 6.57
N ARG A 421 -13.06 21.50 6.58
CA ARG A 421 -12.39 22.18 5.46
C ARG A 421 -12.25 21.22 4.27
N MET A 422 -11.85 20.00 4.50
CA MET A 422 -11.73 18.95 3.48
C MET A 422 -13.08 18.69 2.79
N ALA A 423 -14.16 18.53 3.56
CA ALA A 423 -15.50 18.30 3.01
C ALA A 423 -15.97 19.45 2.10
N ARG A 424 -15.70 20.71 2.47
CA ARG A 424 -16.08 21.89 1.66
C ARG A 424 -15.38 21.96 0.31
N HIS A 425 -14.17 21.40 0.22
CA HIS A 425 -13.31 21.51 -0.96
C HIS A 425 -13.12 20.17 -1.70
N ASN A 426 -13.94 19.15 -1.38
CA ASN A 426 -13.88 17.82 -1.98
C ASN A 426 -12.48 17.17 -1.89
N ILE A 427 -11.80 17.36 -0.74
CA ILE A 427 -10.50 16.79 -0.43
C ILE A 427 -10.70 15.46 0.28
N GLY A 428 -10.05 14.39 -0.18
CA GLY A 428 -10.16 13.03 0.35
C GLY A 428 -9.03 12.63 1.30
N VAL A 429 -9.13 11.41 1.83
CA VAL A 429 -8.07 10.76 2.64
C VAL A 429 -7.89 9.30 2.20
N ALA A 430 -6.66 8.86 2.03
CA ALA A 430 -6.30 7.44 1.84
C ALA A 430 -5.75 6.89 3.16
N VAL A 431 -6.60 6.23 3.94
CA VAL A 431 -6.26 5.69 5.28
C VAL A 431 -5.68 4.28 5.20
N GLN A 432 -5.04 3.83 6.28
CA GLN A 432 -4.51 2.46 6.41
C GLN A 432 -5.00 1.80 7.70
N SER A 433 -6.24 1.31 7.68
CA SER A 433 -6.86 0.69 8.87
C SER A 433 -6.06 -0.51 9.41
N GLY A 434 -5.37 -1.24 8.53
CA GLY A 434 -4.48 -2.35 8.92
C GLY A 434 -3.27 -1.88 9.74
N ILE A 435 -2.73 -0.69 9.47
CA ILE A 435 -1.62 -0.11 10.26
C ILE A 435 -2.12 0.30 11.65
N LYS A 436 -3.35 0.80 11.78
CA LYS A 436 -3.95 1.05 13.10
C LYS A 436 -3.90 -0.19 13.98
N TRP A 437 -4.28 -1.34 13.44
CA TRP A 437 -4.24 -2.61 14.16
C TRP A 437 -2.82 -2.97 14.64
N THR A 438 -1.78 -2.72 13.85
CA THR A 438 -0.39 -3.03 14.20
C THR A 438 0.23 -2.04 15.18
N THR A 439 -0.18 -0.77 15.18
CA THR A 439 0.48 0.30 15.94
C THR A 439 -0.23 0.71 17.22
N SER A 440 -1.49 0.36 17.41
CA SER A 440 -2.30 0.80 18.57
C SER A 440 -1.72 0.42 19.93
N ASP A 441 -1.00 -0.70 20.02
CA ASP A 441 -0.44 -1.18 21.29
C ASP A 441 0.60 -0.23 21.91
N PHE A 442 1.31 0.54 21.09
CA PHE A 442 2.36 1.44 21.56
C PHE A 442 2.06 2.93 21.33
N MET A 443 1.03 3.25 20.55
CA MET A 443 0.72 4.63 20.17
C MET A 443 0.39 5.52 21.38
N ASP A 444 -0.25 4.97 22.41
CA ASP A 444 -0.54 5.70 23.65
C ASP A 444 0.73 6.26 24.31
N ASN A 445 1.82 5.50 24.27
CA ASN A 445 3.11 5.91 24.85
C ASN A 445 3.79 7.03 24.03
N LEU A 446 3.42 7.17 22.78
CA LEU A 446 3.98 8.17 21.87
C LEU A 446 3.23 9.49 21.91
N VAL A 447 1.91 9.42 21.79
CA VAL A 447 1.06 10.63 21.62
C VAL A 447 0.06 10.84 22.76
N GLY A 448 -0.03 9.93 23.72
CA GLY A 448 -1.03 9.91 24.79
C GLY A 448 -2.35 9.27 24.35
N GLU A 449 -3.10 8.72 25.30
CA GLU A 449 -4.32 7.92 25.06
C GLU A 449 -5.37 8.66 24.23
N LYS A 450 -5.61 9.94 24.51
CA LYS A 450 -6.63 10.73 23.80
C LYS A 450 -6.34 10.87 22.31
N ARG A 451 -5.10 11.23 21.96
CA ARG A 451 -4.69 11.37 20.55
C ARG A 451 -4.61 10.02 19.86
N SER A 452 -4.10 8.99 20.55
CA SER A 452 -4.08 7.61 20.04
C SER A 452 -5.47 7.09 19.74
N ALA A 453 -6.47 7.35 20.61
CA ALA A 453 -7.87 6.99 20.37
C ALA A 453 -8.44 7.70 19.11
N TRP A 454 -8.02 8.95 18.86
CA TRP A 454 -8.44 9.73 17.68
C TRP A 454 -7.74 9.31 16.39
N GLN A 455 -6.60 8.64 16.41
CA GLN A 455 -5.85 8.23 15.23
C GLN A 455 -6.74 7.50 14.22
N TRP A 456 -6.74 7.95 12.94
CA TRP A 456 -7.67 7.55 11.87
C TRP A 456 -9.14 7.66 12.31
N PRO A 457 -9.69 8.88 12.35
CA PRO A 457 -11.03 9.14 12.84
C PRO A 457 -12.10 8.81 11.78
N LEU A 458 -12.24 7.52 11.44
CA LEU A 458 -13.04 7.05 10.32
C LEU A 458 -14.50 7.49 10.40
N LYS A 459 -15.12 7.36 11.59
CA LYS A 459 -16.50 7.79 11.80
C LYS A 459 -16.66 9.30 11.64
N ALA A 460 -15.71 10.07 12.17
CA ALA A 460 -15.76 11.52 12.04
C ALA A 460 -15.56 11.99 10.58
N LEU A 461 -14.72 11.30 9.79
CA LEU A 461 -14.58 11.56 8.36
C LEU A 461 -15.89 11.31 7.61
N LEU A 462 -16.56 10.18 7.86
CA LEU A 462 -17.87 9.84 7.28
C LEU A 462 -18.93 10.88 7.65
N ASP A 463 -19.07 11.17 8.94
CA ASP A 463 -20.07 12.11 9.44
C ASP A 463 -19.82 13.53 8.95
N GLY A 464 -18.56 13.87 8.72
CA GLY A 464 -18.14 15.13 8.12
C GLY A 464 -18.34 15.22 6.61
N GLY A 465 -18.66 14.12 5.93
CA GLY A 465 -18.85 14.07 4.48
C GLY A 465 -17.52 14.07 3.69
N VAL A 466 -16.44 13.62 4.29
CA VAL A 466 -15.15 13.45 3.63
C VAL A 466 -15.07 12.06 3.01
N HIS A 467 -14.72 11.99 1.73
CA HIS A 467 -14.41 10.73 1.08
C HIS A 467 -13.12 10.14 1.64
N PHE A 468 -13.17 8.91 2.11
CA PHE A 468 -11.96 8.19 2.46
C PHE A 468 -11.90 6.81 1.84
N SER A 469 -10.75 6.47 1.35
CA SER A 469 -10.41 5.15 0.80
C SER A 469 -9.44 4.43 1.74
N ASN A 470 -9.26 3.13 1.54
CA ASN A 470 -8.34 2.32 2.33
C ASN A 470 -7.26 1.68 1.45
N GLY A 471 -6.03 1.67 1.95
CA GLY A 471 -4.89 1.01 1.33
C GLY A 471 -4.07 0.22 2.35
N SER A 472 -3.15 -0.58 1.87
CA SER A 472 -2.27 -1.40 2.72
C SER A 472 -0.98 -0.71 3.10
N ASP A 473 -0.47 0.14 2.21
CA ASP A 473 0.89 0.66 2.25
C ASP A 473 1.95 -0.48 2.18
N ALA A 474 1.60 -1.62 1.53
CA ALA A 474 2.55 -2.73 1.42
C ALA A 474 3.82 -2.31 0.65
N PRO A 475 5.01 -2.73 1.12
CA PRO A 475 5.29 -3.81 2.07
C PRO A 475 5.23 -3.43 3.56
N VAL A 476 4.96 -2.17 3.94
CA VAL A 476 4.85 -1.74 5.35
C VAL A 476 3.83 -2.59 6.12
N ASN A 477 2.67 -2.84 5.51
CA ASN A 477 1.71 -3.80 6.03
C ASN A 477 1.32 -4.79 4.92
N TYR A 478 1.08 -6.05 5.26
CA TYR A 478 0.59 -7.03 4.28
C TYR A 478 -0.78 -6.59 3.76
N PRO A 479 -1.06 -6.68 2.44
CA PRO A 479 -2.29 -6.13 1.83
C PRO A 479 -3.55 -6.95 2.14
N ASN A 480 -3.71 -7.42 3.38
CA ASN A 480 -4.92 -8.09 3.84
C ASN A 480 -6.03 -7.07 4.12
N TRP A 481 -6.74 -6.65 3.10
CA TRP A 481 -7.85 -5.72 3.20
C TRP A 481 -8.96 -6.20 4.15
N LYS A 482 -9.13 -7.51 4.34
CA LYS A 482 -10.07 -8.10 5.28
C LYS A 482 -9.66 -7.80 6.73
N GLN A 483 -8.36 -7.87 7.03
CA GLN A 483 -7.81 -7.37 8.31
C GLN A 483 -8.05 -5.86 8.47
N GLY A 484 -7.93 -5.09 7.39
CA GLY A 484 -8.25 -3.66 7.40
C GLY A 484 -9.72 -3.39 7.70
N ILE A 485 -10.66 -4.19 7.15
CA ILE A 485 -12.09 -4.11 7.49
C ILE A 485 -12.32 -4.48 8.96
N GLU A 486 -11.74 -5.59 9.43
CA GLU A 486 -11.84 -5.99 10.84
C GLU A 486 -11.34 -4.88 11.77
N ALA A 487 -10.19 -4.29 11.47
CA ALA A 487 -9.61 -3.17 12.23
C ALA A 487 -10.51 -1.92 12.22
N ALA A 488 -11.15 -1.60 11.10
CA ALA A 488 -12.07 -0.47 11.01
C ALA A 488 -13.37 -0.68 11.80
N VAL A 489 -13.82 -1.93 11.91
CA VAL A 489 -15.06 -2.31 12.62
C VAL A 489 -14.82 -2.48 14.12
N LEU A 490 -13.71 -3.07 14.55
CA LEU A 490 -13.44 -3.43 15.94
C LEU A 490 -12.48 -2.46 16.65
N ARG A 491 -11.55 -1.85 15.92
CA ARG A 491 -10.47 -0.98 16.44
C ARG A 491 -9.65 -1.62 17.57
N GLU A 492 -9.50 -2.92 17.49
CA GLU A 492 -8.66 -3.71 18.39
C GLU A 492 -7.19 -3.67 17.95
N SER A 493 -6.26 -3.74 18.90
CA SER A 493 -4.83 -3.82 18.64
C SER A 493 -4.37 -5.26 18.43
N LYS A 494 -3.26 -5.42 17.71
CA LYS A 494 -2.70 -6.75 17.32
C LYS A 494 -2.26 -7.59 18.52
N ALA A 495 -1.52 -7.01 19.45
CA ALA A 495 -0.85 -7.77 20.50
C ALA A 495 -1.75 -7.98 21.74
N THR A 496 -2.50 -6.96 22.14
CA THR A 496 -3.26 -6.98 23.39
C THR A 496 -4.77 -7.09 23.20
N GLY A 497 -5.29 -6.84 21.98
CA GLY A 497 -6.73 -6.74 21.72
C GLY A 497 -7.37 -5.48 22.35
N LYS A 498 -6.56 -4.52 22.81
CA LYS A 498 -7.08 -3.26 23.38
C LYS A 498 -7.84 -2.49 22.30
N VAL A 499 -9.08 -2.10 22.61
CA VAL A 499 -9.87 -1.23 21.75
C VAL A 499 -9.41 0.22 21.90
N SER A 500 -9.08 0.89 20.80
CA SER A 500 -8.60 2.27 20.79
C SER A 500 -9.55 3.18 19.98
N GLY A 501 -10.30 4.06 20.66
CA GLY A 501 -11.27 4.99 20.07
C GLY A 501 -12.49 4.29 19.49
N PRO A 502 -13.29 3.55 20.28
CA PRO A 502 -14.45 2.80 19.78
C PRO A 502 -15.53 3.67 19.11
N GLU A 503 -15.57 4.96 19.44
CA GLU A 503 -16.46 5.93 18.79
C GLU A 503 -16.11 6.20 17.31
N GLN A 504 -14.95 5.75 16.86
CA GLN A 504 -14.48 5.84 15.48
C GLN A 504 -14.68 4.54 14.69
N CYS A 505 -15.34 3.52 15.28
CA CYS A 505 -15.75 2.32 14.56
C CYS A 505 -16.75 2.68 13.46
N ILE A 506 -16.66 1.96 12.34
CA ILE A 506 -17.59 2.09 11.21
C ILE A 506 -18.27 0.75 10.93
N SER A 507 -19.36 0.76 10.18
CA SER A 507 -20.06 -0.45 9.77
C SER A 507 -19.24 -1.25 8.74
N ARG A 508 -19.57 -2.52 8.57
CA ARG A 508 -18.96 -3.37 7.51
C ARG A 508 -19.23 -2.83 6.12
N GLU A 509 -20.42 -2.28 5.88
CA GLU A 509 -20.78 -1.67 4.59
C GLU A 509 -19.88 -0.47 4.28
N GLU A 510 -19.69 0.44 5.25
CA GLU A 510 -18.82 1.60 5.11
C GLU A 510 -17.36 1.15 4.89
N ALA A 511 -16.89 0.15 5.63
CA ALA A 511 -15.56 -0.40 5.46
C ALA A 511 -15.37 -1.06 4.08
N ILE A 512 -16.36 -1.80 3.55
CA ILE A 512 -16.30 -2.37 2.20
C ILE A 512 -16.30 -1.26 1.15
N ARG A 513 -17.11 -0.20 1.31
CA ARG A 513 -17.09 0.96 0.40
C ARG A 513 -15.71 1.59 0.31
N SER A 514 -14.98 1.70 1.43
CA SER A 514 -13.64 2.31 1.45
C SER A 514 -12.60 1.51 0.64
N TYR A 515 -12.78 0.21 0.48
CA TYR A 515 -11.93 -0.65 -0.35
C TYR A 515 -12.47 -0.87 -1.78
N THR A 516 -13.56 -0.24 -2.16
CA THR A 516 -14.22 -0.44 -3.45
C THR A 516 -14.57 0.88 -4.12
N ILE A 517 -15.77 1.40 -3.90
CA ILE A 517 -16.28 2.59 -4.60
C ILE A 517 -15.55 3.87 -4.19
N GLU A 518 -15.14 4.02 -2.93
CA GLU A 518 -14.37 5.19 -2.49
C GLU A 518 -12.95 5.21 -3.10
N GLY A 519 -12.34 4.04 -3.26
CA GLY A 519 -11.10 3.92 -4.01
C GLY A 519 -11.28 4.26 -5.50
N ALA A 520 -12.40 3.89 -6.09
CA ALA A 520 -12.73 4.27 -7.46
C ALA A 520 -12.97 5.78 -7.59
N TRP A 521 -13.60 6.42 -6.58
CA TRP A 521 -13.74 7.87 -6.51
C TRP A 521 -12.39 8.58 -6.46
N GLN A 522 -11.46 8.12 -5.60
CA GLN A 522 -10.10 8.65 -5.55
C GLN A 522 -9.41 8.60 -6.91
N ASP A 523 -9.61 7.52 -7.64
CA ASP A 523 -9.01 7.29 -8.96
C ASP A 523 -9.73 8.03 -10.10
N HIS A 524 -10.81 8.79 -9.86
CA HIS A 524 -11.70 9.32 -10.91
C HIS A 524 -12.27 8.23 -11.83
N MET A 525 -12.62 7.08 -11.28
CA MET A 525 -13.08 5.90 -12.03
C MET A 525 -14.38 5.29 -11.47
N GLU A 526 -15.10 5.98 -10.60
CA GLU A 526 -16.32 5.48 -9.96
C GLU A 526 -17.45 5.18 -10.96
N ASP A 527 -17.42 5.80 -12.14
CA ASP A 527 -18.37 5.52 -13.21
C ASP A 527 -18.07 4.21 -13.95
N ILE A 528 -16.87 3.65 -13.79
CA ILE A 528 -16.44 2.46 -14.54
C ILE A 528 -15.97 1.30 -13.67
N LYS A 529 -15.70 1.49 -12.37
CA LYS A 529 -15.32 0.42 -11.42
C LYS A 529 -15.82 0.70 -10.00
N GLY A 530 -15.55 -0.19 -9.05
CA GLY A 530 -15.82 0.00 -7.61
C GLY A 530 -17.21 -0.45 -7.16
N SER A 531 -18.10 -0.78 -8.09
CA SER A 531 -19.41 -1.40 -7.82
C SER A 531 -19.80 -2.36 -8.93
N ILE A 532 -20.74 -3.29 -8.65
CA ILE A 532 -21.25 -4.25 -9.64
C ILE A 532 -22.53 -3.66 -10.23
N GLU A 533 -22.37 -2.84 -11.26
CA GLU A 533 -23.47 -2.16 -11.96
C GLU A 533 -23.29 -2.30 -13.47
N VAL A 534 -24.42 -2.28 -14.19
CA VAL A 534 -24.42 -2.41 -15.66
C VAL A 534 -23.55 -1.31 -16.32
N GLY A 535 -22.68 -1.73 -17.24
CA GLY A 535 -21.72 -0.86 -17.95
C GLY A 535 -20.35 -0.79 -17.28
N LYS A 536 -20.22 -1.10 -16.00
CA LYS A 536 -18.94 -1.08 -15.28
C LYS A 536 -18.09 -2.30 -15.59
N LEU A 537 -16.81 -2.18 -15.31
CA LEU A 537 -15.82 -3.25 -15.46
C LEU A 537 -16.20 -4.45 -14.58
N ALA A 538 -16.05 -5.63 -15.14
CA ALA A 538 -16.32 -6.87 -14.44
C ALA A 538 -15.10 -7.30 -13.62
N ASP A 539 -14.77 -6.50 -12.61
CA ASP A 539 -13.76 -6.78 -11.61
C ASP A 539 -14.46 -7.26 -10.34
N LEU A 540 -14.23 -8.51 -9.94
CA LEU A 540 -14.98 -9.18 -8.87
C LEU A 540 -14.06 -9.97 -7.95
N CYS A 541 -14.41 -10.00 -6.65
CA CYS A 541 -13.80 -10.83 -5.61
C CYS A 541 -14.84 -11.80 -5.05
N VAL A 542 -14.59 -13.11 -5.15
CA VAL A 542 -15.46 -14.16 -4.60
C VAL A 542 -14.87 -14.68 -3.30
N LEU A 543 -15.66 -14.66 -2.23
CA LEU A 543 -15.30 -15.07 -0.88
C LEU A 543 -15.95 -16.40 -0.50
N ASP A 544 -15.29 -17.17 0.36
CA ASP A 544 -15.84 -18.46 0.86
C ASP A 544 -16.86 -18.28 1.99
N GLU A 545 -16.86 -17.14 2.67
CA GLU A 545 -17.80 -16.82 3.73
C GLU A 545 -18.53 -15.48 3.46
N ASP A 546 -19.60 -15.25 4.19
CA ASP A 546 -20.36 -14.00 4.08
C ASP A 546 -19.77 -12.93 4.99
N ILE A 547 -18.98 -12.04 4.43
CA ILE A 547 -18.32 -10.94 5.13
C ILE A 547 -19.29 -10.02 5.87
N LEU A 548 -20.57 -9.96 5.46
CA LEU A 548 -21.58 -9.13 6.11
C LEU A 548 -22.15 -9.75 7.40
N THR A 549 -22.05 -11.08 7.55
CA THR A 549 -22.71 -11.81 8.65
C THR A 549 -21.78 -12.66 9.52
N VAL A 550 -20.56 -12.98 9.04
CA VAL A 550 -19.56 -13.71 9.82
C VAL A 550 -19.22 -12.97 11.12
N ASP A 551 -18.75 -13.71 12.15
CA ASP A 551 -18.24 -13.06 13.36
C ASP A 551 -17.19 -11.99 13.01
N PRO A 552 -17.23 -10.78 13.58
CA PRO A 552 -16.27 -9.72 13.24
C PRO A 552 -14.81 -10.15 13.35
N HIS A 553 -14.44 -10.96 14.35
CA HIS A 553 -13.08 -11.46 14.55
C HIS A 553 -12.64 -12.54 13.54
N GLN A 554 -13.54 -13.00 12.69
CA GLN A 554 -13.25 -13.96 11.63
C GLN A 554 -13.13 -13.29 10.23
N ILE A 555 -13.37 -11.99 10.13
CA ILE A 555 -13.33 -11.27 8.85
C ILE A 555 -11.96 -11.41 8.18
N LYS A 556 -10.88 -11.27 8.93
CA LYS A 556 -9.49 -11.38 8.43
C LYS A 556 -9.16 -12.75 7.85
N ASP A 557 -9.86 -13.80 8.30
CA ASP A 557 -9.60 -15.20 7.96
C ASP A 557 -10.42 -15.69 6.76
N ILE A 558 -11.38 -14.89 6.27
CA ILE A 558 -12.18 -15.19 5.07
C ILE A 558 -11.24 -15.40 3.88
N ARG A 559 -11.39 -16.52 3.19
CA ARG A 559 -10.56 -16.83 2.02
C ARG A 559 -11.18 -16.26 0.75
N THR A 560 -10.32 -15.76 -0.12
CA THR A 560 -10.69 -15.46 -1.49
C THR A 560 -10.70 -16.76 -2.29
N LEU A 561 -11.84 -17.11 -2.88
CA LEU A 561 -11.99 -18.29 -3.74
C LEU A 561 -11.64 -17.98 -5.20
N MET A 562 -11.97 -16.77 -5.65
CA MET A 562 -11.75 -16.40 -7.04
C MET A 562 -11.61 -14.89 -7.17
N THR A 563 -10.75 -14.45 -8.08
CA THR A 563 -10.63 -13.07 -8.50
C THR A 563 -10.81 -12.97 -10.00
N ILE A 564 -11.66 -12.05 -10.42
CA ILE A 564 -12.00 -11.78 -11.82
C ILE A 564 -11.61 -10.34 -12.12
N VAL A 565 -10.88 -10.12 -13.21
CA VAL A 565 -10.49 -8.78 -13.67
C VAL A 565 -10.84 -8.65 -15.16
N GLY A 566 -11.66 -7.66 -15.50
CA GLY A 566 -12.14 -7.50 -16.87
C GLY A 566 -12.83 -8.76 -17.40
N GLY A 567 -13.64 -9.44 -16.57
CA GLY A 567 -14.35 -10.67 -16.91
C GLY A 567 -13.47 -11.93 -17.01
N LYS A 568 -12.15 -11.81 -16.82
CA LYS A 568 -11.21 -12.95 -16.86
C LYS A 568 -10.89 -13.41 -15.44
N ILE A 569 -10.95 -14.73 -15.21
CA ILE A 569 -10.53 -15.33 -13.95
C ILE A 569 -9.00 -15.29 -13.90
N VAL A 570 -8.46 -14.49 -12.97
CA VAL A 570 -7.01 -14.32 -12.74
C VAL A 570 -6.49 -15.15 -11.56
N TYR A 571 -7.40 -15.55 -10.66
CA TYR A 571 -7.13 -16.45 -9.54
C TYR A 571 -8.33 -17.35 -9.28
N ASP A 572 -8.09 -18.65 -9.02
CA ASP A 572 -9.12 -19.67 -8.69
C ASP A 572 -8.53 -20.69 -7.71
N ALA A 573 -9.06 -20.71 -6.50
CA ALA A 573 -8.67 -21.62 -5.41
C ALA A 573 -9.78 -22.65 -5.06
N ARG A 574 -10.78 -22.84 -5.92
CA ARG A 574 -11.89 -23.78 -5.69
C ARG A 574 -11.46 -25.22 -5.87
#